data_ca9445b5c452f880be8f08696b3f73f2
#
_entry.id   ca9445b5c452f880be8f08696b3f73f2
#
_cell.length_a   1.000
_cell.length_b   1.000
_cell.length_c   1.000
_cell.angle_alpha   90.00
_cell.angle_beta   90.00
_cell.angle_gamma   90.00
#
_symmetry.space_group_name_H-M   'P 1'
#
loop_
_entity.id
_entity.type
_entity.pdbx_description
1 polymer ?
#
loop_
_entity_poly.entity_id
_entity_poly.type
_entity_poly.pdbx_seq_one_letter_code
_entity_poly.pdbx_strand_id
1 'polypeptide(L)'
;MIAGGGIAGLEAAIILRQRGHKAIICEASDKVGGQFLTAGEAPRKAEMKEAVIAMGKKAERLGADIRLNTPVTKELIAEIKPHTVFNAIGAEPLIPGIPGADLACVVNSHDVLNGKVNVSGNVVVIGGGMVGMEVAEYLAERGCKVTDLEMMKEYCADMGMARKACVMESIALAGIEAVTEVTVTAIKEGKVVGQKDGAEVEYPCDYAVMAIGSRARCGKEIEEGARAIGAGYMVIGDAAMARRALNAVREAFDAALTFDDPQVHADVTKPQKIVAVTGVTGTMGQETLKQLLPRGNRFKIRAFARPSEVNREKMKKFAAPNLEVVWGDLGNYEDIKKLVDGADYVLHIGAMVSPAADKYPEKTLYTNIGSTLSIIKAIKEQPDPDKVHFVYVGTVAETGTRTYPIHWGRVGDPINPSIFDYYALSKVFSELAVYESGLKHWVSIRQTGQYPSNESAGEEPII
;
A
#
# COMPACT_ATOMS: atom_id res chain seq x y z
N MET A 1 8.46 -10.45 -20.02
CA MET A 1 7.78 -11.60 -19.42
C MET A 1 7.69 -11.40 -17.92
N ILE A 2 6.58 -11.76 -17.31
CA ILE A 2 6.35 -11.63 -15.87
C ILE A 2 6.00 -13.02 -15.32
N ALA A 3 6.79 -13.52 -14.39
CA ALA A 3 6.59 -14.78 -13.72
C ALA A 3 5.75 -14.55 -12.46
N GLY A 4 4.48 -14.95 -12.50
CA GLY A 4 3.50 -14.81 -11.43
C GLY A 4 2.49 -13.68 -11.66
N GLY A 5 1.21 -14.02 -11.54
CA GLY A 5 0.05 -13.15 -11.71
C GLY A 5 -0.51 -12.61 -10.38
N GLY A 6 0.32 -12.52 -9.34
CA GLY A 6 -0.03 -11.86 -8.08
C GLY A 6 -0.11 -10.34 -8.23
N ILE A 7 -0.38 -9.63 -7.10
CA ILE A 7 -0.56 -8.18 -7.10
C ILE A 7 0.65 -7.42 -7.69
N ALA A 8 1.89 -7.88 -7.41
CA ALA A 8 3.10 -7.28 -7.98
C ALA A 8 3.20 -7.51 -9.50
N GLY A 9 2.98 -8.73 -9.97
CA GLY A 9 3.03 -9.05 -11.40
C GLY A 9 1.96 -8.32 -12.20
N LEU A 10 0.75 -8.21 -11.66
CA LEU A 10 -0.35 -7.45 -12.29
C LEU A 10 -0.04 -5.96 -12.38
N GLU A 11 0.49 -5.36 -11.30
CA GLU A 11 0.88 -3.94 -11.30
C GLU A 11 1.99 -3.68 -12.32
N ALA A 12 3.03 -4.52 -12.32
CA ALA A 12 4.11 -4.41 -13.32
C ALA A 12 3.56 -4.49 -14.75
N ALA A 13 2.66 -5.44 -15.04
CA ALA A 13 2.06 -5.57 -16.35
C ALA A 13 1.25 -4.34 -16.75
N ILE A 14 0.43 -3.81 -15.84
CA ILE A 14 -0.39 -2.60 -16.07
C ILE A 14 0.53 -1.42 -16.45
N ILE A 15 1.57 -1.17 -15.67
CA ILE A 15 2.49 -0.06 -15.92
C ILE A 15 3.28 -0.25 -17.21
N LEU A 16 3.81 -1.46 -17.45
CA LEU A 16 4.51 -1.78 -18.70
C LEU A 16 3.61 -1.57 -19.93
N ARG A 17 2.35 -2.01 -19.85
CA ARG A 17 1.37 -1.80 -20.95
C ARG A 17 1.03 -0.33 -21.16
N GLN A 18 0.85 0.43 -20.10
CA GLN A 18 0.63 1.89 -20.18
C GLN A 18 1.80 2.63 -20.82
N ARG A 19 3.01 2.09 -20.66
CA ARG A 19 4.24 2.60 -21.29
C ARG A 19 4.48 2.09 -22.71
N GLY A 20 3.59 1.22 -23.23
CA GLY A 20 3.68 0.71 -24.60
C GLY A 20 4.50 -0.58 -24.76
N HIS A 21 5.03 -1.15 -23.66
CA HIS A 21 5.75 -2.44 -23.72
C HIS A 21 4.79 -3.61 -23.90
N LYS A 22 5.26 -4.69 -24.53
CA LYS A 22 4.55 -5.97 -24.53
C LYS A 22 4.76 -6.66 -23.18
N ALA A 23 3.68 -7.05 -22.51
CA ALA A 23 3.72 -7.77 -21.25
C ALA A 23 3.04 -9.13 -21.40
N ILE A 24 3.75 -10.20 -21.02
CA ILE A 24 3.23 -11.57 -20.94
C ILE A 24 3.30 -11.98 -19.47
N ILE A 25 2.17 -12.25 -18.85
CA ILE A 25 2.07 -12.79 -17.49
C ILE A 25 1.91 -14.31 -17.59
N CYS A 26 2.81 -15.06 -16.98
CA CYS A 26 2.69 -16.50 -16.82
C CYS A 26 2.37 -16.81 -15.37
N GLU A 27 1.16 -17.32 -15.12
CA GLU A 27 0.64 -17.66 -13.80
C GLU A 27 0.50 -19.18 -13.69
N ALA A 28 1.06 -19.75 -12.63
CA ALA A 28 1.06 -21.21 -12.41
C ALA A 28 -0.32 -21.76 -12.06
N SER A 29 -1.19 -20.95 -11.46
CA SER A 29 -2.55 -21.34 -11.09
C SER A 29 -3.57 -21.05 -12.20
N ASP A 30 -4.80 -21.47 -11.96
CA ASP A 30 -5.96 -21.29 -12.86
C ASP A 30 -6.55 -19.87 -12.82
N LYS A 31 -6.00 -18.98 -11.99
CA LYS A 31 -6.48 -17.60 -11.82
C LYS A 31 -5.37 -16.67 -11.35
N VAL A 32 -5.46 -15.39 -11.74
CA VAL A 32 -4.57 -14.34 -11.22
C VAL A 32 -5.00 -13.88 -9.83
N GLY A 33 -4.07 -13.28 -9.09
CA GLY A 33 -4.33 -12.63 -7.79
C GLY A 33 -3.42 -13.11 -6.68
N GLY A 34 -2.88 -14.33 -6.78
CA GLY A 34 -1.92 -14.88 -5.81
C GLY A 34 -2.41 -14.80 -4.37
N GLN A 35 -1.52 -14.44 -3.46
CA GLN A 35 -1.85 -14.33 -2.01
C GLN A 35 -2.91 -13.28 -1.68
N PHE A 36 -3.18 -12.33 -2.58
CA PHE A 36 -4.22 -11.33 -2.36
C PHE A 36 -5.64 -11.92 -2.46
N LEU A 37 -5.81 -12.99 -3.23
CA LEU A 37 -7.04 -13.80 -3.22
C LEU A 37 -7.22 -14.49 -1.87
N THR A 38 -6.17 -15.14 -1.35
CA THR A 38 -6.18 -15.80 -0.05
C THR A 38 -6.47 -14.81 1.08
N ALA A 39 -5.83 -13.63 1.05
CA ALA A 39 -6.08 -12.57 2.03
C ALA A 39 -7.54 -12.07 2.00
N GLY A 40 -8.18 -12.10 0.83
CA GLY A 40 -9.59 -11.74 0.68
C GLY A 40 -10.59 -12.79 1.19
N GLU A 41 -10.14 -13.98 1.57
CA GLU A 41 -10.97 -15.01 2.23
C GLU A 41 -11.08 -14.76 3.74
N ALA A 42 -10.18 -13.97 4.32
CA ALA A 42 -10.27 -13.59 5.73
C ALA A 42 -11.51 -12.72 6.01
N PRO A 43 -12.06 -12.74 7.22
CA PRO A 43 -13.23 -11.97 7.58
C PRO A 43 -13.10 -10.48 7.22
N ARG A 44 -14.17 -9.90 6.66
CA ARG A 44 -14.25 -8.47 6.30
C ARG A 44 -13.22 -7.97 5.28
N LYS A 45 -12.62 -8.88 4.48
CA LYS A 45 -11.60 -8.54 3.47
C LYS A 45 -11.95 -8.90 2.03
N ALA A 46 -13.21 -9.23 1.74
CA ALA A 46 -13.67 -9.63 0.41
C ALA A 46 -13.29 -8.63 -0.69
N GLU A 47 -13.23 -7.33 -0.36
CA GLU A 47 -12.84 -6.27 -1.28
C GLU A 47 -11.38 -6.40 -1.80
N MET A 48 -10.47 -7.04 -1.05
CA MET A 48 -9.12 -7.34 -1.53
C MET A 48 -9.16 -8.29 -2.73
N LYS A 49 -10.04 -9.29 -2.67
CA LYS A 49 -10.28 -10.24 -3.75
C LYS A 49 -10.86 -9.54 -4.99
N GLU A 50 -11.87 -8.67 -4.77
CA GLU A 50 -12.47 -7.88 -5.84
C GLU A 50 -11.43 -6.95 -6.50
N ALA A 51 -10.58 -6.30 -5.71
CA ALA A 51 -9.56 -5.39 -6.18
C ALA A 51 -8.54 -6.10 -7.09
N VAL A 52 -8.03 -7.26 -6.70
CA VAL A 52 -7.04 -7.97 -7.52
C VAL A 52 -7.66 -8.58 -8.79
N ILE A 53 -8.92 -9.01 -8.74
CA ILE A 53 -9.66 -9.43 -9.93
C ILE A 53 -9.84 -8.23 -10.90
N ALA A 54 -10.15 -7.05 -10.38
CA ALA A 54 -10.24 -5.85 -11.18
C ALA A 54 -8.90 -5.45 -11.81
N MET A 55 -7.78 -5.64 -11.10
CA MET A 55 -6.43 -5.45 -11.65
C MET A 55 -6.15 -6.41 -12.81
N GLY A 56 -6.50 -7.69 -12.69
CA GLY A 56 -6.40 -8.66 -13.77
C GLY A 56 -7.15 -8.21 -15.02
N LYS A 57 -8.42 -7.85 -14.88
CA LYS A 57 -9.25 -7.31 -15.97
C LYS A 57 -8.68 -6.01 -16.56
N LYS A 58 -8.04 -5.16 -15.76
CA LYS A 58 -7.36 -3.95 -16.23
C LYS A 58 -6.13 -4.29 -17.07
N ALA A 59 -5.31 -5.24 -16.63
CA ALA A 59 -4.15 -5.71 -17.38
C ALA A 59 -4.57 -6.27 -18.76
N GLU A 60 -5.60 -7.11 -18.81
CA GLU A 60 -6.17 -7.66 -20.05
C GLU A 60 -6.66 -6.55 -20.99
N ARG A 61 -7.45 -5.60 -20.49
CA ARG A 61 -7.94 -4.45 -21.29
C ARG A 61 -6.82 -3.59 -21.86
N LEU A 62 -5.69 -3.50 -21.16
CA LEU A 62 -4.49 -2.83 -21.65
C LEU A 62 -3.70 -3.68 -22.64
N GLY A 63 -4.11 -4.92 -22.90
CA GLY A 63 -3.51 -5.83 -23.85
C GLY A 63 -2.33 -6.64 -23.30
N ALA A 64 -2.29 -6.90 -21.99
CA ALA A 64 -1.37 -7.90 -21.45
C ALA A 64 -1.82 -9.32 -21.86
N ASP A 65 -0.87 -10.16 -22.26
CA ASP A 65 -1.10 -11.59 -22.53
C ASP A 65 -1.01 -12.34 -21.20
N ILE A 66 -2.15 -12.84 -20.69
CA ILE A 66 -2.22 -13.58 -19.43
C ILE A 66 -2.37 -15.05 -19.72
N ARG A 67 -1.38 -15.83 -19.31
CA ARG A 67 -1.32 -17.29 -19.50
C ARG A 67 -1.46 -17.96 -18.13
N LEU A 68 -2.62 -18.53 -17.89
CA LEU A 68 -2.92 -19.31 -16.69
C LEU A 68 -2.41 -20.76 -16.84
N ASN A 69 -2.31 -21.48 -15.72
CA ASN A 69 -1.77 -22.83 -15.67
C ASN A 69 -0.41 -22.96 -16.38
N THR A 70 0.39 -21.89 -16.33
CA THR A 70 1.65 -21.76 -17.07
C THR A 70 2.78 -21.41 -16.11
N PRO A 71 3.32 -22.37 -15.36
CA PRO A 71 4.50 -22.13 -14.51
C PRO A 71 5.70 -21.75 -15.38
N VAL A 72 6.48 -20.78 -14.92
CA VAL A 72 7.66 -20.31 -15.65
C VAL A 72 8.81 -21.28 -15.43
N THR A 73 9.27 -21.90 -16.53
CA THR A 73 10.43 -22.80 -16.58
C THR A 73 11.53 -22.23 -17.50
N LYS A 74 12.71 -22.81 -17.45
CA LYS A 74 13.83 -22.45 -18.36
C LYS A 74 13.45 -22.64 -19.83
N GLU A 75 12.72 -23.71 -20.13
CA GLU A 75 12.25 -24.07 -21.49
C GLU A 75 11.28 -23.01 -22.00
N LEU A 76 10.32 -22.59 -21.17
CA LEU A 76 9.36 -21.56 -21.53
C LEU A 76 10.04 -20.19 -21.76
N ILE A 77 11.05 -19.86 -20.96
CA ILE A 77 11.85 -18.64 -21.15
C ILE A 77 12.62 -18.72 -22.48
N ALA A 78 13.24 -19.86 -22.79
CA ALA A 78 13.96 -20.09 -24.05
C ALA A 78 13.04 -20.06 -25.27
N GLU A 79 11.79 -20.52 -25.15
CA GLU A 79 10.76 -20.47 -26.18
C GLU A 79 10.28 -19.03 -26.45
N ILE A 80 9.88 -18.30 -25.39
CA ILE A 80 9.32 -16.93 -25.49
C ILE A 80 10.40 -15.91 -25.86
N LYS A 81 11.64 -16.14 -25.44
CA LYS A 81 12.78 -15.22 -25.61
C LYS A 81 12.49 -13.79 -25.21
N PRO A 82 12.04 -13.56 -23.96
CA PRO A 82 11.72 -12.22 -23.51
C PRO A 82 12.99 -11.37 -23.42
N HIS A 83 12.84 -10.06 -23.64
CA HIS A 83 13.92 -9.09 -23.37
C HIS A 83 14.31 -9.06 -21.89
N THR A 84 13.30 -9.18 -21.00
CA THR A 84 13.52 -9.20 -19.55
C THR A 84 12.45 -10.07 -18.87
N VAL A 85 12.85 -10.75 -17.79
CA VAL A 85 11.98 -11.52 -16.92
C VAL A 85 11.82 -10.78 -15.59
N PHE A 86 10.59 -10.42 -15.26
CA PHE A 86 10.21 -9.94 -13.93
C PHE A 86 9.79 -11.15 -13.10
N ASN A 87 10.57 -11.47 -12.08
CA ASN A 87 10.23 -12.52 -11.14
C ASN A 87 9.31 -11.97 -10.05
N ALA A 88 8.03 -12.32 -10.10
CA ALA A 88 6.97 -11.96 -9.18
C ALA A 88 6.25 -13.20 -8.62
N ILE A 89 6.99 -14.34 -8.48
CA ILE A 89 6.42 -15.63 -8.04
C ILE A 89 5.96 -15.64 -6.57
N GLY A 90 6.25 -14.55 -5.84
CA GLY A 90 5.77 -14.33 -4.48
C GLY A 90 6.49 -15.16 -3.43
N ALA A 91 5.80 -15.43 -2.33
CA ALA A 91 6.28 -16.14 -1.16
C ALA A 91 5.47 -17.40 -0.89
N GLU A 92 5.99 -18.24 -0.02
CA GLU A 92 5.33 -19.44 0.50
C GLU A 92 5.31 -19.43 2.03
N PRO A 93 4.33 -20.09 2.67
CA PRO A 93 4.31 -20.22 4.13
C PRO A 93 5.59 -20.80 4.67
N LEU A 94 6.08 -20.23 5.78
CA LEU A 94 7.23 -20.75 6.48
C LEU A 94 6.83 -22.01 7.27
N ILE A 95 7.55 -23.11 7.09
CA ILE A 95 7.41 -24.32 7.89
C ILE A 95 8.61 -24.37 8.83
N PRO A 96 8.40 -24.24 10.15
CA PRO A 96 9.50 -24.27 11.11
C PRO A 96 9.97 -25.69 11.34
N GLY A 97 11.22 -25.84 11.77
CA GLY A 97 11.78 -27.12 12.19
C GLY A 97 11.31 -27.57 13.60
N ILE A 98 10.03 -27.34 13.93
CA ILE A 98 9.46 -27.76 15.22
C ILE A 98 9.13 -29.24 15.14
N PRO A 99 9.54 -30.06 16.13
CA PRO A 99 9.16 -31.47 16.21
C PRO A 99 7.65 -31.66 16.13
N GLY A 100 7.18 -32.50 15.21
CA GLY A 100 5.77 -32.76 14.95
C GLY A 100 5.10 -31.78 13.96
N ALA A 101 5.83 -30.87 13.32
CA ALA A 101 5.27 -29.99 12.31
C ALA A 101 4.79 -30.72 11.04
N ASP A 102 5.16 -31.96 10.87
CA ASP A 102 4.79 -32.88 9.79
C ASP A 102 3.57 -33.77 10.11
N LEU A 103 3.00 -33.66 11.30
CA LEU A 103 1.81 -34.43 11.68
C LEU A 103 0.58 -34.03 10.85
N ALA A 104 -0.31 -34.99 10.60
CA ALA A 104 -1.52 -34.77 9.80
C ALA A 104 -2.49 -33.71 10.36
N CYS A 105 -2.44 -33.49 11.67
CA CYS A 105 -3.20 -32.43 12.35
C CYS A 105 -2.59 -31.03 12.20
N VAL A 106 -1.39 -30.91 11.62
CA VAL A 106 -0.72 -29.63 11.38
C VAL A 106 -1.00 -29.14 9.97
N VAL A 107 -1.57 -27.94 9.86
CA VAL A 107 -1.95 -27.33 8.60
C VAL A 107 -1.42 -25.90 8.52
N ASN A 108 -1.27 -25.35 7.32
CA ASN A 108 -0.87 -23.97 7.18
C ASN A 108 -2.08 -23.02 7.01
N SER A 109 -1.93 -21.78 7.42
CA SER A 109 -2.97 -20.77 7.38
C SER A 109 -3.53 -20.51 5.97
N HIS A 110 -2.70 -20.60 4.94
CA HIS A 110 -3.13 -20.36 3.55
C HIS A 110 -4.06 -21.48 3.06
N ASP A 111 -3.77 -22.73 3.39
CA ASP A 111 -4.63 -23.86 2.97
C ASP A 111 -5.96 -23.86 3.73
N VAL A 112 -5.96 -23.40 4.98
CA VAL A 112 -7.18 -23.18 5.76
C VAL A 112 -8.03 -22.08 5.11
N LEU A 113 -7.48 -20.90 4.86
CA LEU A 113 -8.20 -19.79 4.26
C LEU A 113 -8.70 -20.11 2.83
N ASN A 114 -7.92 -20.84 2.05
CA ASN A 114 -8.31 -21.27 0.71
C ASN A 114 -9.32 -22.45 0.69
N GLY A 115 -9.74 -22.93 1.84
CA GLY A 115 -10.70 -24.03 1.96
C GLY A 115 -10.18 -25.39 1.47
N LYS A 116 -8.85 -25.56 1.35
CA LYS A 116 -8.23 -26.83 0.98
C LYS A 116 -8.23 -27.86 2.12
N VAL A 117 -8.29 -27.37 3.34
CA VAL A 117 -8.36 -28.20 4.55
C VAL A 117 -9.56 -27.73 5.36
N ASN A 118 -10.38 -28.71 5.77
CA ASN A 118 -11.50 -28.45 6.67
C ASN A 118 -11.05 -28.67 8.12
N VAL A 119 -11.06 -27.59 8.92
CA VAL A 119 -10.61 -27.59 10.31
C VAL A 119 -11.83 -27.42 11.21
N SER A 120 -11.91 -28.17 12.30
CA SER A 120 -13.02 -28.13 13.26
C SER A 120 -12.55 -28.48 14.66
N GLY A 121 -13.37 -28.23 15.68
CA GLY A 121 -13.06 -28.55 17.07
C GLY A 121 -12.20 -27.52 17.75
N ASN A 122 -11.25 -27.99 18.60
CA ASN A 122 -10.30 -27.14 19.29
C ASN A 122 -9.08 -26.92 18.37
N VAL A 123 -8.76 -25.66 18.14
CA VAL A 123 -7.68 -25.28 17.20
C VAL A 123 -6.67 -24.39 17.90
N VAL A 124 -5.40 -24.75 17.79
CA VAL A 124 -4.30 -23.87 18.20
C VAL A 124 -3.71 -23.22 16.95
N VAL A 125 -3.77 -21.88 16.88
CA VAL A 125 -3.06 -21.08 15.87
C VAL A 125 -1.69 -20.72 16.45
N ILE A 126 -0.64 -20.94 15.67
CA ILE A 126 0.74 -20.66 16.07
C ILE A 126 1.25 -19.46 15.27
N GLY A 127 1.35 -18.30 15.95
CA GLY A 127 1.82 -17.02 15.41
C GLY A 127 0.76 -15.93 15.42
N GLY A 128 0.92 -14.95 16.31
CA GLY A 128 0.01 -13.82 16.56
C GLY A 128 0.26 -12.59 15.67
N GLY A 129 0.81 -12.80 14.47
CA GLY A 129 0.88 -11.77 13.42
C GLY A 129 -0.47 -11.53 12.74
N MET A 130 -0.50 -10.63 11.72
CA MET A 130 -1.75 -10.32 11.00
C MET A 130 -2.45 -11.58 10.45
N VAL A 131 -1.70 -12.48 9.82
CA VAL A 131 -2.27 -13.69 9.20
C VAL A 131 -2.81 -14.66 10.28
N GLY A 132 -2.11 -14.77 11.42
CA GLY A 132 -2.58 -15.59 12.54
C GLY A 132 -3.90 -15.09 13.09
N MET A 133 -4.00 -13.79 13.37
CA MET A 133 -5.25 -13.19 13.84
C MET A 133 -6.38 -13.36 12.83
N GLU A 134 -6.11 -13.21 11.54
CA GLU A 134 -7.11 -13.37 10.47
C GLU A 134 -7.62 -14.81 10.35
N VAL A 135 -6.72 -15.80 10.44
CA VAL A 135 -7.14 -17.20 10.39
C VAL A 135 -7.82 -17.63 11.68
N ALA A 136 -7.40 -17.10 12.83
CA ALA A 136 -8.05 -17.35 14.10
C ALA A 136 -9.51 -16.87 14.08
N GLU A 137 -9.76 -15.66 13.60
CA GLU A 137 -11.09 -15.09 13.45
C GLU A 137 -11.92 -15.87 12.42
N TYR A 138 -11.32 -16.23 11.28
CA TYR A 138 -11.95 -17.06 10.24
C TYR A 138 -12.44 -18.42 10.81
N LEU A 139 -11.66 -19.05 11.67
CA LEU A 139 -11.99 -20.33 12.30
C LEU A 139 -13.06 -20.17 13.40
N ALA A 140 -12.94 -19.13 14.23
CA ALA A 140 -13.92 -18.84 15.28
C ALA A 140 -15.31 -18.57 14.69
N GLU A 141 -15.42 -17.80 13.59
CA GLU A 141 -16.69 -17.57 12.87
C GLU A 141 -17.32 -18.87 12.32
N ARG A 142 -16.53 -19.94 12.17
CA ARG A 142 -16.97 -21.28 11.73
C ARG A 142 -17.22 -22.24 12.86
N GLY A 143 -17.21 -21.74 14.11
CA GLY A 143 -17.56 -22.50 15.30
C GLY A 143 -16.38 -23.30 15.91
N CYS A 144 -15.15 -23.05 15.51
CA CYS A 144 -13.99 -23.61 16.17
C CYS A 144 -13.74 -22.89 17.51
N LYS A 145 -13.27 -23.64 18.51
CA LYS A 145 -12.70 -23.05 19.72
C LYS A 145 -11.21 -22.78 19.47
N VAL A 146 -10.83 -21.51 19.41
CA VAL A 146 -9.50 -21.11 18.97
C VAL A 146 -8.66 -20.57 20.12
N THR A 147 -7.43 -21.10 20.27
CA THR A 147 -6.36 -20.51 21.08
C THR A 147 -5.24 -20.07 20.14
N ASP A 148 -4.85 -18.80 20.21
CA ASP A 148 -3.73 -18.27 19.41
C ASP A 148 -2.50 -18.07 20.31
N LEU A 149 -1.35 -18.57 19.86
CA LEU A 149 -0.08 -18.53 20.60
C LEU A 149 0.93 -17.62 19.89
N GLU A 150 1.38 -16.59 20.61
CA GLU A 150 2.39 -15.64 20.13
C GLU A 150 3.66 -15.70 21.01
N MET A 151 4.83 -15.78 20.38
CA MET A 151 6.11 -15.81 21.10
C MET A 151 6.54 -14.42 21.62
N MET A 152 6.07 -13.36 20.96
CA MET A 152 6.38 -11.99 21.36
C MET A 152 5.48 -11.55 22.52
N LYS A 153 5.84 -10.41 23.16
CA LYS A 153 5.01 -9.80 24.22
C LYS A 153 3.71 -9.23 23.70
N GLU A 154 3.64 -8.93 22.42
CA GLU A 154 2.51 -8.24 21.80
C GLU A 154 2.11 -8.90 20.49
N TYR A 155 0.80 -9.01 20.29
CA TYR A 155 0.22 -9.37 18.99
C TYR A 155 0.44 -8.24 17.96
N CYS A 156 0.62 -8.63 16.69
CA CYS A 156 0.72 -7.68 15.59
C CYS A 156 1.65 -6.51 15.90
N ALA A 157 2.87 -6.79 16.37
CA ALA A 157 3.83 -5.79 16.82
C ALA A 157 4.18 -4.71 15.77
N ASP A 158 4.02 -5.05 14.47
CA ASP A 158 4.27 -4.16 13.33
C ASP A 158 3.01 -3.41 12.84
N MET A 159 1.88 -3.58 13.53
CA MET A 159 0.60 -2.95 13.16
C MET A 159 0.44 -1.60 13.86
N GLY A 160 -0.07 -0.59 13.13
CA GLY A 160 -0.40 0.70 13.73
C GLY A 160 -1.45 0.60 14.84
N MET A 161 -1.30 1.39 15.91
CA MET A 161 -2.07 1.28 17.15
C MET A 161 -3.59 1.27 16.95
N ALA A 162 -4.13 2.16 16.10
CA ALA A 162 -5.57 2.24 15.88
C ALA A 162 -6.14 0.93 15.28
N ARG A 163 -5.47 0.38 14.28
CA ARG A 163 -5.88 -0.89 13.67
C ARG A 163 -5.69 -2.07 14.64
N LYS A 164 -4.60 -2.06 15.40
CA LYS A 164 -4.32 -3.09 16.40
C LYS A 164 -5.44 -3.15 17.45
N ALA A 165 -5.89 -1.99 17.95
CA ALA A 165 -7.01 -1.92 18.90
C ALA A 165 -8.28 -2.59 18.33
N CYS A 166 -8.65 -2.28 17.08
CA CYS A 166 -9.81 -2.89 16.43
C CYS A 166 -9.65 -4.41 16.25
N VAL A 167 -8.46 -4.88 15.87
CA VAL A 167 -8.19 -6.33 15.72
C VAL A 167 -8.30 -7.03 17.07
N MET A 168 -7.71 -6.49 18.12
CA MET A 168 -7.75 -7.09 19.46
C MET A 168 -9.17 -7.09 20.03
N GLU A 169 -9.98 -6.07 19.76
CA GLU A 169 -11.41 -6.05 20.11
C GLU A 169 -12.17 -7.16 19.37
N SER A 170 -11.95 -7.31 18.06
CA SER A 170 -12.59 -8.38 17.27
C SER A 170 -12.24 -9.77 17.78
N ILE A 171 -10.96 -10.01 18.13
CA ILE A 171 -10.47 -11.28 18.70
C ILE A 171 -11.16 -11.59 20.02
N ALA A 172 -11.27 -10.58 20.90
CA ALA A 172 -11.97 -10.74 22.17
C ALA A 172 -13.46 -11.03 22.00
N LEU A 173 -14.15 -10.33 21.09
CA LEU A 173 -15.56 -10.55 20.77
C LEU A 173 -15.81 -11.93 20.13
N ALA A 174 -14.87 -12.44 19.36
CA ALA A 174 -14.93 -13.79 18.78
C ALA A 174 -14.63 -14.92 19.81
N GLY A 175 -14.30 -14.57 21.06
CA GLY A 175 -14.00 -15.52 22.12
C GLY A 175 -12.70 -16.31 21.89
N ILE A 176 -11.76 -15.74 21.12
CA ILE A 176 -10.46 -16.34 20.85
C ILE A 176 -9.57 -16.13 22.07
N GLU A 177 -8.98 -17.21 22.58
CA GLU A 177 -8.00 -17.17 23.65
C GLU A 177 -6.64 -16.76 23.07
N ALA A 178 -6.23 -15.52 23.32
CA ALA A 178 -4.96 -14.97 22.85
C ALA A 178 -3.88 -15.03 23.94
N VAL A 179 -2.81 -15.79 23.70
CA VAL A 179 -1.73 -16.03 24.70
C VAL A 179 -0.39 -15.59 24.14
N THR A 180 0.23 -14.59 24.77
CA THR A 180 1.57 -14.08 24.42
C THR A 180 2.68 -14.76 25.22
N GLU A 181 3.93 -14.55 24.78
CA GLU A 181 5.16 -15.02 25.43
C GLU A 181 5.21 -16.56 25.51
N VAL A 182 4.64 -17.24 24.50
CA VAL A 182 4.68 -18.70 24.36
C VAL A 182 5.57 -19.10 23.20
N THR A 183 6.70 -19.73 23.48
CA THR A 183 7.53 -20.33 22.44
C THR A 183 7.13 -21.78 22.25
N VAL A 184 6.53 -22.10 21.09
CA VAL A 184 6.16 -23.47 20.76
C VAL A 184 7.42 -24.31 20.54
N THR A 185 7.53 -25.43 21.25
CA THR A 185 8.70 -26.31 21.23
C THR A 185 8.43 -27.66 20.57
N ALA A 186 7.19 -28.13 20.58
CA ALA A 186 6.77 -29.35 19.89
C ALA A 186 5.27 -29.37 19.60
N ILE A 187 4.88 -30.13 18.60
CA ILE A 187 3.49 -30.48 18.32
C ILE A 187 3.36 -32.00 18.50
N LYS A 188 2.33 -32.42 19.21
CA LYS A 188 2.03 -33.83 19.48
C LYS A 188 0.58 -34.11 19.09
N GLU A 189 0.23 -35.38 18.91
CA GLU A 189 -1.18 -35.73 18.71
C GLU A 189 -2.03 -35.21 19.87
N GLY A 190 -3.06 -34.42 19.57
CA GLY A 190 -4.00 -33.86 20.54
C GLY A 190 -3.50 -32.63 21.31
N LYS A 191 -2.29 -32.12 21.09
CA LYS A 191 -1.80 -30.92 21.80
C LYS A 191 -0.59 -30.25 21.16
N VAL A 192 -0.47 -28.93 21.41
CA VAL A 192 0.73 -28.15 21.19
C VAL A 192 1.46 -27.95 22.51
N VAL A 193 2.78 -28.13 22.52
CA VAL A 193 3.66 -27.94 23.69
C VAL A 193 4.51 -26.71 23.50
N GLY A 194 4.59 -25.86 24.49
CA GLY A 194 5.38 -24.63 24.47
C GLY A 194 6.05 -24.35 25.80
N GLN A 195 6.84 -23.30 25.83
CA GLN A 195 7.44 -22.74 27.05
C GLN A 195 6.91 -21.33 27.28
N LYS A 196 6.48 -21.06 28.51
CA LYS A 196 6.09 -19.76 29.02
C LYS A 196 6.71 -19.54 30.41
N ASP A 197 7.38 -18.40 30.61
CA ASP A 197 8.04 -18.06 31.88
C ASP A 197 9.00 -19.14 32.38
N GLY A 198 9.64 -19.89 31.46
CA GLY A 198 10.56 -20.97 31.77
C GLY A 198 9.89 -22.30 32.15
N ALA A 199 8.57 -22.38 32.20
CA ALA A 199 7.80 -23.58 32.43
C ALA A 199 7.23 -24.17 31.13
N GLU A 200 7.16 -25.51 31.05
CA GLU A 200 6.46 -26.18 29.95
C GLU A 200 4.94 -26.03 30.14
N VAL A 201 4.27 -25.65 29.04
CA VAL A 201 2.81 -25.47 28.96
C VAL A 201 2.26 -26.29 27.80
N GLU A 202 1.05 -26.82 27.98
CA GLU A 202 0.39 -27.63 26.97
C GLU A 202 -0.96 -27.03 26.59
N TYR A 203 -1.26 -27.00 25.28
CA TYR A 203 -2.52 -26.52 24.72
C TYR A 203 -3.21 -27.67 23.98
N PRO A 204 -4.29 -28.24 24.52
CA PRO A 204 -5.04 -29.30 23.85
C PRO A 204 -5.66 -28.80 22.53
N CYS A 205 -5.53 -29.56 21.45
CA CYS A 205 -6.11 -29.21 20.15
C CYS A 205 -6.35 -30.43 19.27
N ASP A 206 -7.34 -30.32 18.39
CA ASP A 206 -7.59 -31.25 17.30
C ASP A 206 -6.71 -30.91 16.08
N TYR A 207 -6.44 -29.62 15.87
CA TYR A 207 -5.59 -29.10 14.80
C TYR A 207 -4.65 -28.01 15.31
N ALA A 208 -3.43 -27.98 14.73
CA ALA A 208 -2.50 -26.88 14.88
C ALA A 208 -2.36 -26.14 13.53
N VAL A 209 -2.60 -24.82 13.49
CA VAL A 209 -2.50 -24.00 12.29
C VAL A 209 -1.25 -23.15 12.34
N MET A 210 -0.35 -23.35 11.39
CA MET A 210 0.89 -22.60 11.28
C MET A 210 0.66 -21.25 10.60
N ALA A 211 0.95 -20.15 11.30
CA ALA A 211 0.81 -18.77 10.81
C ALA A 211 2.03 -17.89 11.14
N ILE A 212 3.23 -18.48 11.12
CA ILE A 212 4.50 -17.88 11.57
C ILE A 212 5.20 -17.04 10.50
N GLY A 213 4.49 -16.67 9.43
CA GLY A 213 5.00 -15.86 8.34
C GLY A 213 5.27 -16.62 7.05
N SER A 214 5.91 -15.95 6.12
CA SER A 214 6.22 -16.46 4.78
C SER A 214 7.66 -16.15 4.40
N ARG A 215 8.23 -16.97 3.51
CA ARG A 215 9.53 -16.74 2.89
C ARG A 215 9.39 -16.60 1.39
N ALA A 216 10.27 -15.81 0.78
CA ALA A 216 10.35 -15.68 -0.67
C ALA A 216 10.55 -17.06 -1.32
N ARG A 217 9.83 -17.31 -2.42
CA ARG A 217 10.02 -18.53 -3.23
C ARG A 217 11.36 -18.49 -3.93
N CYS A 218 12.00 -19.65 -4.07
CA CYS A 218 13.25 -19.75 -4.79
C CYS A 218 13.05 -19.51 -6.30
N GLY A 219 13.54 -18.38 -6.79
CA GLY A 219 13.50 -17.98 -8.20
C GLY A 219 14.74 -18.38 -9.01
N LYS A 220 15.63 -19.21 -8.47
CA LYS A 220 16.93 -19.56 -9.07
C LYS A 220 16.79 -20.12 -10.48
N GLU A 221 15.84 -21.01 -10.71
CA GLU A 221 15.61 -21.61 -12.02
C GLU A 221 15.20 -20.57 -13.08
N ILE A 222 14.36 -19.61 -12.68
CA ILE A 222 13.92 -18.51 -13.54
C ILE A 222 15.07 -17.59 -13.87
N GLU A 223 15.91 -17.26 -12.88
CA GLU A 223 17.11 -16.45 -13.05
C GLU A 223 18.12 -17.12 -14.02
N GLU A 224 18.41 -18.40 -13.82
CA GLU A 224 19.29 -19.18 -14.70
C GLU A 224 18.73 -19.24 -16.13
N GLY A 225 17.44 -19.43 -16.30
CA GLY A 225 16.77 -19.43 -17.61
C GLY A 225 16.88 -18.07 -18.31
N ALA A 226 16.67 -16.96 -17.60
CA ALA A 226 16.82 -15.63 -18.14
C ALA A 226 18.28 -15.36 -18.57
N ARG A 227 19.24 -15.69 -17.71
CA ARG A 227 20.69 -15.53 -17.99
C ARG A 227 21.15 -16.36 -19.19
N ALA A 228 20.63 -17.57 -19.34
CA ALA A 228 21.00 -18.47 -20.43
C ALA A 228 20.69 -17.91 -21.83
N ILE A 229 19.68 -17.05 -21.94
CA ILE A 229 19.30 -16.39 -23.20
C ILE A 229 19.76 -14.92 -23.27
N GLY A 230 20.51 -14.44 -22.27
CA GLY A 230 20.96 -13.04 -22.20
C GLY A 230 19.85 -12.05 -21.88
N ALA A 231 18.72 -12.51 -21.34
CA ALA A 231 17.62 -11.63 -20.92
C ALA A 231 17.93 -10.91 -19.59
N GLY A 232 17.40 -9.70 -19.42
CA GLY A 232 17.40 -9.03 -18.14
C GLY A 232 16.59 -9.82 -17.08
N TYR A 233 16.95 -9.67 -15.81
CA TYR A 233 16.25 -10.33 -14.71
C TYR A 233 16.04 -9.35 -13.55
N MET A 234 14.79 -9.23 -13.09
CA MET A 234 14.40 -8.37 -11.98
C MET A 234 13.50 -9.14 -11.03
N VAL A 235 13.71 -8.97 -9.72
CA VAL A 235 12.88 -9.60 -8.69
C VAL A 235 12.03 -8.51 -8.03
N ILE A 236 10.72 -8.73 -7.93
CA ILE A 236 9.75 -7.75 -7.40
C ILE A 236 8.77 -8.39 -6.41
N GLY A 237 8.29 -7.58 -5.48
CA GLY A 237 7.31 -7.98 -4.48
C GLY A 237 7.83 -9.05 -3.54
N ASP A 238 6.96 -9.93 -3.09
CA ASP A 238 7.30 -10.97 -2.11
C ASP A 238 8.28 -12.03 -2.62
N ALA A 239 8.55 -12.07 -3.90
CA ALA A 239 9.63 -12.87 -4.45
C ALA A 239 11.02 -12.32 -4.07
N ALA A 240 11.13 -11.02 -3.79
CA ALA A 240 12.33 -10.40 -3.22
C ALA A 240 12.35 -10.55 -1.68
N MET A 241 11.25 -10.18 -1.04
CA MET A 241 11.08 -10.26 0.42
C MET A 241 9.58 -10.23 0.74
N ALA A 242 9.11 -11.20 1.52
CA ALA A 242 7.72 -11.22 1.98
C ALA A 242 7.44 -10.04 2.92
N ARG A 243 6.52 -9.15 2.52
CA ARG A 243 6.15 -7.92 3.23
C ARG A 243 4.66 -7.59 2.99
N ARG A 244 4.29 -6.32 3.18
CA ARG A 244 2.93 -5.85 2.94
C ARG A 244 2.66 -5.68 1.44
N ALA A 245 1.40 -5.81 1.03
CA ALA A 245 0.95 -5.61 -0.34
C ALA A 245 1.40 -4.24 -0.93
N LEU A 246 1.42 -3.19 -0.09
CA LEU A 246 1.91 -1.86 -0.48
C LEU A 246 3.37 -1.90 -1.00
N ASN A 247 4.24 -2.68 -0.34
CA ASN A 247 5.62 -2.82 -0.77
C ASN A 247 5.69 -3.53 -2.13
N ALA A 248 4.93 -4.60 -2.29
CA ALA A 248 4.87 -5.37 -3.53
C ALA A 248 4.38 -4.54 -4.72
N VAL A 249 3.31 -3.75 -4.52
CA VAL A 249 2.79 -2.83 -5.56
C VAL A 249 3.80 -1.73 -5.88
N ARG A 250 4.40 -1.10 -4.86
CA ARG A 250 5.37 -0.02 -5.06
C ARG A 250 6.60 -0.49 -5.81
N GLU A 251 7.20 -1.61 -5.41
CA GLU A 251 8.36 -2.18 -6.11
C GLU A 251 8.04 -2.54 -7.56
N ALA A 252 6.89 -3.14 -7.80
CA ALA A 252 6.43 -3.47 -9.14
C ALA A 252 6.23 -2.23 -10.01
N PHE A 253 5.60 -1.20 -9.43
CA PHE A 253 5.40 0.10 -10.08
C PHE A 253 6.74 0.75 -10.44
N ASP A 254 7.65 0.87 -9.47
CA ASP A 254 8.95 1.54 -9.66
C ASP A 254 9.81 0.77 -10.68
N ALA A 255 9.88 -0.56 -10.58
CA ALA A 255 10.61 -1.41 -11.51
C ALA A 255 10.04 -1.30 -12.94
N ALA A 256 8.72 -1.34 -13.10
CA ALA A 256 8.08 -1.24 -14.40
C ALA A 256 8.12 0.19 -14.98
N LEU A 257 8.12 1.21 -14.11
CA LEU A 257 8.21 2.61 -14.52
C LEU A 257 9.60 2.97 -15.05
N THR A 258 10.66 2.41 -14.45
CA THR A 258 12.04 2.70 -14.84
C THR A 258 12.62 1.68 -15.82
N PHE A 259 11.87 0.61 -16.09
CA PHE A 259 12.31 -0.47 -16.97
C PHE A 259 12.55 0.03 -18.38
N ASP A 260 13.72 -0.36 -18.94
CA ASP A 260 14.11 -0.17 -20.34
C ASP A 260 13.73 1.20 -20.88
N ASP A 261 14.16 2.24 -20.19
CA ASP A 261 13.89 3.60 -20.58
C ASP A 261 15.17 4.35 -21.03
N PRO A 262 15.78 3.91 -22.15
CA PRO A 262 16.74 4.76 -22.84
C PRO A 262 16.08 6.05 -23.32
N GLN A 263 14.75 6.04 -23.49
CA GLN A 263 13.97 7.19 -23.98
C GLN A 263 13.41 8.08 -22.87
N VAL A 264 13.22 7.57 -21.64
CA VAL A 264 13.02 8.45 -20.48
C VAL A 264 14.25 9.34 -20.29
N HIS A 265 15.44 8.86 -20.68
CA HIS A 265 16.67 9.63 -20.72
C HIS A 265 16.88 10.38 -22.04
N ALA A 266 16.16 10.04 -23.13
CA ALA A 266 16.43 10.57 -24.47
C ALA A 266 15.35 11.50 -25.03
N ASP A 267 14.16 11.59 -24.47
CA ASP A 267 13.13 12.52 -24.94
C ASP A 267 13.34 13.94 -24.38
N VAL A 268 14.58 14.42 -24.44
CA VAL A 268 14.96 15.83 -24.19
C VAL A 268 14.32 16.79 -25.19
N THR A 269 13.59 16.27 -26.18
CA THR A 269 12.92 17.09 -27.22
C THR A 269 11.53 17.54 -26.81
N LYS A 270 10.88 16.88 -25.82
CA LYS A 270 9.59 17.34 -25.30
C LYS A 270 9.80 18.35 -24.17
N PRO A 271 9.06 19.47 -24.18
CA PRO A 271 9.14 20.41 -23.07
C PRO A 271 8.74 19.72 -21.77
N GLN A 272 9.55 19.95 -20.72
CA GLN A 272 9.23 19.47 -19.38
C GLN A 272 7.87 20.00 -18.94
N LYS A 273 7.06 19.13 -18.33
CA LYS A 273 5.81 19.52 -17.69
C LYS A 273 6.07 20.18 -16.34
N ILE A 274 5.42 21.31 -16.08
CA ILE A 274 5.57 22.02 -14.81
C ILE A 274 4.59 21.45 -13.79
N VAL A 275 5.12 20.97 -12.66
CA VAL A 275 4.35 20.46 -11.53
C VAL A 275 4.48 21.42 -10.36
N ALA A 276 3.42 22.13 -10.06
CA ALA A 276 3.30 23.00 -8.89
C ALA A 276 2.84 22.18 -7.69
N VAL A 277 3.57 22.25 -6.57
CA VAL A 277 3.31 21.44 -5.37
C VAL A 277 3.25 22.30 -4.14
N THR A 278 2.13 22.26 -3.40
CA THR A 278 2.01 22.88 -2.08
C THR A 278 2.28 21.89 -0.95
N GLY A 279 2.61 22.38 0.24
CA GLY A 279 2.83 21.51 1.41
C GLY A 279 4.12 20.71 1.37
N VAL A 280 5.10 21.12 0.58
CA VAL A 280 6.38 20.43 0.34
C VAL A 280 7.27 20.24 1.57
N THR A 281 7.02 20.96 2.66
CA THR A 281 7.78 20.86 3.91
C THR A 281 7.17 19.91 4.93
N GLY A 282 5.96 19.40 4.65
CA GLY A 282 5.29 18.33 5.41
C GLY A 282 5.75 16.94 4.95
N THR A 283 5.39 15.90 5.71
CA THR A 283 5.78 14.50 5.44
C THR A 283 5.40 14.06 4.01
N MET A 284 4.15 14.26 3.61
CA MET A 284 3.67 13.89 2.29
C MET A 284 4.34 14.68 1.17
N GLY A 285 4.51 15.99 1.39
CA GLY A 285 5.15 16.86 0.38
C GLY A 285 6.62 16.53 0.18
N GLN A 286 7.36 16.20 1.23
CA GLN A 286 8.76 15.75 1.12
C GLN A 286 8.84 14.42 0.34
N GLU A 287 7.95 13.47 0.63
CA GLU A 287 7.90 12.21 -0.10
C GLU A 287 7.53 12.42 -1.57
N THR A 288 6.59 13.33 -1.85
CA THR A 288 6.26 13.75 -3.23
C THR A 288 7.48 14.30 -3.97
N LEU A 289 8.30 15.13 -3.32
CA LEU A 289 9.54 15.64 -3.92
C LEU A 289 10.54 14.51 -4.19
N LYS A 290 10.74 13.57 -3.28
CA LYS A 290 11.61 12.40 -3.49
C LYS A 290 11.19 11.59 -4.72
N GLN A 291 9.89 11.49 -5.00
CA GLN A 291 9.36 10.75 -6.15
C GLN A 291 9.43 11.53 -7.46
N LEU A 292 9.27 12.85 -7.43
CA LEU A 292 9.21 13.67 -8.64
C LEU A 292 10.60 14.12 -9.12
N LEU A 293 11.52 14.46 -8.21
CA LEU A 293 12.83 15.01 -8.57
C LEU A 293 13.68 14.08 -9.45
N PRO A 294 13.74 12.75 -9.24
CA PRO A 294 14.45 11.84 -10.14
C PRO A 294 13.91 11.82 -11.58
N ARG A 295 12.71 12.36 -11.80
CA ARG A 295 12.04 12.43 -13.12
C ARG A 295 12.28 13.78 -13.81
N GLY A 296 13.45 14.36 -13.63
CA GLY A 296 13.81 15.69 -14.15
C GLY A 296 13.78 15.81 -15.67
N ASN A 297 13.92 14.70 -16.40
CA ASN A 297 13.70 14.68 -17.84
C ASN A 297 12.25 14.95 -18.27
N ARG A 298 11.27 14.73 -17.38
CA ARG A 298 9.83 14.89 -17.65
C ARG A 298 9.24 16.10 -16.96
N PHE A 299 9.72 16.42 -15.75
CA PHE A 299 9.09 17.38 -14.86
C PHE A 299 10.05 18.45 -14.36
N LYS A 300 9.61 19.70 -14.46
CA LYS A 300 10.12 20.81 -13.67
C LYS A 300 9.21 20.99 -12.47
N ILE A 301 9.76 20.94 -11.27
CA ILE A 301 8.99 21.00 -10.04
C ILE A 301 9.04 22.43 -9.49
N ARG A 302 7.87 22.99 -9.22
CA ARG A 302 7.72 24.27 -8.54
C ARG A 302 7.16 24.01 -7.14
N ALA A 303 8.04 24.02 -6.14
CA ALA A 303 7.73 23.70 -4.75
C ALA A 303 7.35 24.96 -3.97
N PHE A 304 6.18 24.97 -3.33
CA PHE A 304 5.68 26.10 -2.56
C PHE A 304 5.91 25.93 -1.06
N ALA A 305 6.61 26.87 -0.44
CA ALA A 305 6.92 26.82 0.97
C ALA A 305 6.88 28.20 1.63
N ARG A 306 6.46 28.27 2.90
CA ARG A 306 6.54 29.51 3.69
C ARG A 306 8.01 29.89 3.96
N PRO A 307 8.36 31.20 3.89
CA PRO A 307 9.74 31.67 4.01
C PRO A 307 10.22 31.70 5.48
N SER A 308 10.19 30.55 6.18
CA SER A 308 10.77 30.39 7.51
C SER A 308 12.15 29.73 7.44
N GLU A 309 12.97 29.95 8.44
CA GLU A 309 14.31 29.36 8.54
C GLU A 309 14.24 27.83 8.56
N VAL A 310 13.33 27.26 9.34
CA VAL A 310 13.07 25.82 9.41
C VAL A 310 12.73 25.24 8.03
N ASN A 311 11.88 25.92 7.26
CA ASN A 311 11.51 25.47 5.93
C ASN A 311 12.67 25.60 4.93
N ARG A 312 13.50 26.63 5.06
CA ARG A 312 14.72 26.79 4.25
C ARG A 312 15.68 25.62 4.46
N GLU A 313 15.92 25.23 5.72
CA GLU A 313 16.75 24.07 6.04
C GLU A 313 16.15 22.76 5.48
N LYS A 314 14.84 22.54 5.62
CA LYS A 314 14.18 21.37 5.05
C LYS A 314 14.35 21.30 3.53
N MET A 315 14.24 22.42 2.83
CA MET A 315 14.32 22.47 1.37
C MET A 315 15.74 22.31 0.83
N LYS A 316 16.77 22.61 1.59
CA LYS A 316 18.20 22.38 1.20
C LYS A 316 18.48 20.90 0.85
N LYS A 317 17.77 19.98 1.50
CA LYS A 317 17.92 18.52 1.26
C LYS A 317 17.47 18.08 -0.13
N PHE A 318 16.68 18.92 -0.82
CA PHE A 318 16.06 18.60 -2.11
C PHE A 318 16.69 19.37 -3.29
N ALA A 319 17.87 19.96 -3.12
CA ALA A 319 18.52 20.70 -4.20
C ALA A 319 18.70 19.83 -5.47
N ALA A 320 18.05 20.25 -6.56
CA ALA A 320 18.09 19.56 -7.85
C ALA A 320 17.89 20.56 -8.99
N PRO A 321 18.47 20.30 -10.20
CA PRO A 321 18.38 21.23 -11.33
C PRO A 321 16.96 21.52 -11.81
N ASN A 322 16.04 20.56 -11.60
CA ASN A 322 14.63 20.66 -12.00
C ASN A 322 13.72 21.15 -10.87
N LEU A 323 14.27 21.64 -9.74
CA LEU A 323 13.51 22.18 -8.61
C LEU A 323 13.62 23.71 -8.56
N GLU A 324 12.47 24.37 -8.56
CA GLU A 324 12.29 25.79 -8.26
C GLU A 324 11.49 25.91 -6.95
N VAL A 325 12.00 26.67 -5.97
CA VAL A 325 11.26 26.91 -4.72
C VAL A 325 10.61 28.29 -4.76
N VAL A 326 9.28 28.31 -4.73
CA VAL A 326 8.47 29.53 -4.62
C VAL A 326 8.18 29.78 -3.15
N TRP A 327 8.75 30.83 -2.61
CA TRP A 327 8.55 31.24 -1.22
C TRP A 327 7.33 32.16 -1.14
N GLY A 328 6.34 31.77 -0.32
CA GLY A 328 5.10 32.53 -0.19
C GLY A 328 4.18 31.98 0.92
N ASP A 329 3.00 32.57 1.05
CA ASP A 329 1.96 32.15 1.99
C ASP A 329 0.71 31.69 1.23
N LEU A 330 0.13 30.54 1.64
CA LEU A 330 -1.12 30.01 1.06
C LEU A 330 -2.33 30.93 1.24
N GLY A 331 -2.28 31.86 2.18
CA GLY A 331 -3.28 32.90 2.38
C GLY A 331 -3.12 34.08 1.41
N ASN A 332 -2.02 34.17 0.66
CA ASN A 332 -1.77 35.24 -0.30
C ASN A 332 -2.03 34.80 -1.73
N TYR A 333 -3.03 35.40 -2.37
CA TYR A 333 -3.41 35.05 -3.74
C TYR A 333 -2.28 35.27 -4.77
N GLU A 334 -1.53 36.36 -4.67
CA GLU A 334 -0.45 36.67 -5.62
C GLU A 334 0.70 35.64 -5.56
N ASP A 335 0.96 35.07 -4.38
CA ASP A 335 1.96 34.02 -4.22
C ASP A 335 1.45 32.70 -4.85
N ILE A 336 0.16 32.39 -4.68
CA ILE A 336 -0.49 31.24 -5.32
C ILE A 336 -0.51 31.42 -6.84
N LYS A 337 -0.79 32.61 -7.33
CA LYS A 337 -0.78 32.91 -8.76
C LYS A 337 0.59 32.64 -9.38
N LYS A 338 1.67 33.08 -8.73
CA LYS A 338 3.05 32.79 -9.16
C LYS A 338 3.35 31.29 -9.17
N LEU A 339 2.84 30.55 -8.20
CA LEU A 339 3.02 29.10 -8.12
C LEU A 339 2.38 28.39 -9.32
N VAL A 340 1.14 28.77 -9.65
CA VAL A 340 0.30 28.12 -10.65
C VAL A 340 0.61 28.57 -12.09
N ASP A 341 1.27 29.72 -12.27
CA ASP A 341 1.53 30.30 -13.60
C ASP A 341 2.24 29.31 -14.55
N GLY A 342 1.58 28.98 -15.66
CA GLY A 342 2.06 28.02 -16.65
C GLY A 342 2.20 26.57 -16.17
N ALA A 343 1.63 26.21 -15.01
CA ALA A 343 1.68 24.84 -14.52
C ALA A 343 0.80 23.89 -15.35
N ASP A 344 1.32 22.70 -15.67
CA ASP A 344 0.53 21.61 -16.28
C ASP A 344 -0.19 20.79 -15.20
N TYR A 345 0.41 20.68 -14.01
CA TYR A 345 -0.15 19.95 -12.85
C TYR A 345 -0.06 20.81 -11.60
N VAL A 346 -1.11 20.80 -10.80
CA VAL A 346 -1.13 21.46 -9.48
C VAL A 346 -1.49 20.40 -8.43
N LEU A 347 -0.55 20.10 -7.53
CA LEU A 347 -0.72 19.15 -6.42
C LEU A 347 -0.91 19.96 -5.14
N HIS A 348 -2.15 20.04 -4.66
CA HIS A 348 -2.48 20.77 -3.45
C HIS A 348 -2.51 19.84 -2.24
N ILE A 349 -1.33 19.67 -1.63
CA ILE A 349 -1.10 18.84 -0.43
C ILE A 349 -1.16 19.69 0.85
N GLY A 350 -0.80 20.98 0.74
CA GLY A 350 -0.66 21.89 1.87
C GLY A 350 -1.99 22.18 2.56
N ALA A 351 -2.04 21.94 3.87
CA ALA A 351 -3.16 22.28 4.74
C ALA A 351 -2.69 22.50 6.18
N MET A 352 -3.49 23.18 6.98
CA MET A 352 -3.40 23.12 8.44
C MET A 352 -4.09 21.84 8.90
N VAL A 353 -3.36 20.99 9.64
CA VAL A 353 -3.83 19.70 10.14
C VAL A 353 -3.90 19.67 11.67
N SER A 354 -4.65 18.75 12.26
CA SER A 354 -4.66 18.54 13.71
C SER A 354 -3.26 18.10 14.21
N PRO A 355 -2.83 18.49 15.42
CA PRO A 355 -3.60 19.22 16.43
C PRO A 355 -3.65 20.75 16.25
N ALA A 356 -2.94 21.34 15.28
CA ALA A 356 -2.96 22.77 15.05
C ALA A 356 -4.33 23.28 14.58
N ALA A 357 -5.05 22.47 13.81
CA ALA A 357 -6.40 22.78 13.35
C ALA A 357 -7.39 22.94 14.50
N ASP A 358 -7.28 22.09 15.51
CA ASP A 358 -8.14 22.11 16.69
C ASP A 358 -7.86 23.33 17.57
N LYS A 359 -6.60 23.75 17.63
CA LYS A 359 -6.15 24.93 18.40
C LYS A 359 -6.53 26.25 17.73
N TYR A 360 -6.59 26.29 16.40
CA TYR A 360 -6.85 27.50 15.63
C TYR A 360 -7.92 27.27 14.55
N PRO A 361 -9.18 27.01 14.94
CA PRO A 361 -10.24 26.57 14.03
C PRO A 361 -10.55 27.58 12.92
N GLU A 362 -10.74 28.85 13.25
CA GLU A 362 -11.03 29.89 12.27
C GLU A 362 -9.89 30.05 11.25
N LYS A 363 -8.65 30.04 11.72
CA LYS A 363 -7.47 30.11 10.86
C LYS A 363 -7.39 28.88 9.95
N THR A 364 -7.77 27.70 10.45
CA THR A 364 -7.78 26.46 9.68
C THR A 364 -8.80 26.54 8.53
N LEU A 365 -10.03 26.95 8.84
CA LEU A 365 -11.07 27.15 7.84
C LEU A 365 -10.60 28.15 6.77
N TYR A 366 -10.13 29.33 7.20
CA TYR A 366 -9.65 30.36 6.31
C TYR A 366 -8.48 29.90 5.42
N THR A 367 -7.47 29.23 6.02
CA THR A 367 -6.28 28.81 5.28
C THR A 367 -6.60 27.67 4.30
N ASN A 368 -7.28 26.61 4.75
CA ASN A 368 -7.51 25.45 3.95
C ASN A 368 -8.50 25.71 2.80
N ILE A 369 -9.63 26.34 3.12
CA ILE A 369 -10.64 26.68 2.11
C ILE A 369 -10.13 27.79 1.20
N GLY A 370 -9.58 28.86 1.77
CA GLY A 370 -9.09 30.02 1.03
C GLY A 370 -7.97 29.68 0.05
N SER A 371 -7.01 28.84 0.46
CA SER A 371 -5.94 28.39 -0.46
C SER A 371 -6.48 27.56 -1.61
N THR A 372 -7.44 26.64 -1.35
CA THR A 372 -8.08 25.85 -2.41
C THR A 372 -8.83 26.72 -3.41
N LEU A 373 -9.64 27.66 -2.92
CA LEU A 373 -10.36 28.61 -3.79
C LEU A 373 -9.40 29.48 -4.60
N SER A 374 -8.30 29.92 -3.99
CA SER A 374 -7.27 30.73 -4.65
C SER A 374 -6.56 29.95 -5.74
N ILE A 375 -6.27 28.67 -5.51
CA ILE A 375 -5.68 27.77 -6.54
C ILE A 375 -6.65 27.57 -7.70
N ILE A 376 -7.93 27.26 -7.42
CA ILE A 376 -8.96 27.12 -8.45
C ILE A 376 -9.07 28.39 -9.29
N LYS A 377 -9.09 29.55 -8.64
CA LYS A 377 -9.11 30.85 -9.33
C LYS A 377 -7.88 31.05 -10.20
N ALA A 378 -6.68 30.77 -9.66
CA ALA A 378 -5.43 30.92 -10.41
C ALA A 378 -5.34 29.95 -11.61
N ILE A 379 -5.88 28.74 -11.50
CA ILE A 379 -5.99 27.81 -12.63
C ILE A 379 -6.92 28.36 -13.70
N LYS A 380 -8.09 28.88 -13.33
CA LYS A 380 -9.06 29.48 -14.26
C LYS A 380 -8.54 30.71 -14.98
N GLU A 381 -7.63 31.46 -14.39
CA GLU A 381 -6.98 32.63 -14.98
C GLU A 381 -5.82 32.27 -15.92
N GLN A 382 -5.44 30.97 -16.05
CA GLN A 382 -4.44 30.56 -17.05
C GLN A 382 -4.94 30.75 -18.47
N PRO A 383 -4.05 30.98 -19.45
CA PRO A 383 -4.43 31.09 -20.87
C PRO A 383 -5.18 29.88 -21.41
N ASP A 384 -4.88 28.69 -20.89
CA ASP A 384 -5.53 27.43 -21.22
C ASP A 384 -5.77 26.61 -19.96
N PRO A 385 -6.83 26.93 -19.20
CA PRO A 385 -7.14 26.25 -17.95
C PRO A 385 -7.48 24.78 -18.13
N ASP A 386 -7.95 24.39 -19.32
CA ASP A 386 -8.32 23.01 -19.66
C ASP A 386 -7.11 22.07 -19.78
N LYS A 387 -5.89 22.59 -19.84
CA LYS A 387 -4.67 21.78 -19.81
C LYS A 387 -4.17 21.48 -18.41
N VAL A 388 -4.65 22.21 -17.40
CA VAL A 388 -4.15 22.07 -16.03
C VAL A 388 -4.85 20.90 -15.34
N HIS A 389 -4.07 19.98 -14.82
CA HIS A 389 -4.56 18.88 -14.01
C HIS A 389 -4.43 19.24 -12.52
N PHE A 390 -5.55 19.30 -11.83
CA PHE A 390 -5.59 19.65 -10.42
C PHE A 390 -5.76 18.40 -9.56
N VAL A 391 -4.80 18.15 -8.66
CA VAL A 391 -4.84 17.07 -7.68
C VAL A 391 -5.04 17.70 -6.31
N TYR A 392 -6.20 17.50 -5.72
CA TYR A 392 -6.54 17.90 -4.38
C TYR A 392 -6.34 16.73 -3.41
N VAL A 393 -5.68 16.98 -2.29
CA VAL A 393 -5.50 15.97 -1.25
C VAL A 393 -6.50 16.21 -0.13
N GLY A 394 -7.54 15.40 -0.08
CA GLY A 394 -8.56 15.33 0.95
C GLY A 394 -8.15 14.42 2.12
N THR A 395 -9.11 13.98 2.89
CA THR A 395 -8.91 13.13 4.07
C THR A 395 -10.10 12.20 4.29
N VAL A 396 -9.85 11.01 4.86
CA VAL A 396 -10.94 10.13 5.31
C VAL A 396 -11.76 10.72 6.46
N ALA A 397 -11.23 11.71 7.19
CA ALA A 397 -11.99 12.43 8.22
C ALA A 397 -13.26 13.09 7.66
N GLU A 398 -13.32 13.38 6.34
CA GLU A 398 -14.49 13.89 5.65
C GLU A 398 -15.70 12.94 5.71
N THR A 399 -15.46 11.63 5.89
CA THR A 399 -16.52 10.63 6.03
C THR A 399 -16.97 10.42 7.48
N GLY A 400 -16.36 11.12 8.42
CA GLY A 400 -16.72 11.18 9.83
C GLY A 400 -16.33 9.97 10.66
N THR A 401 -16.81 9.97 11.91
CA THR A 401 -16.58 8.89 12.86
C THR A 401 -17.35 7.65 12.42
N ARG A 402 -16.64 6.56 12.25
CA ARG A 402 -17.25 5.27 11.93
C ARG A 402 -17.52 4.51 13.21
N THR A 403 -18.74 4.67 13.72
CA THR A 403 -19.24 3.88 14.84
C THR A 403 -19.56 2.46 14.41
N TYR A 404 -19.60 1.54 15.37
CA TYR A 404 -19.94 0.15 15.12
C TYR A 404 -21.34 0.00 14.47
N PRO A 405 -21.53 -0.91 13.47
CA PRO A 405 -20.52 -1.76 12.85
C PRO A 405 -19.54 -0.96 11.98
N ILE A 406 -18.25 -1.24 12.13
CA ILE A 406 -17.18 -0.54 11.42
C ILE A 406 -17.33 -0.77 9.91
N HIS A 407 -17.48 0.31 9.17
CA HIS A 407 -17.44 0.27 7.71
C HIS A 407 -16.06 0.64 7.21
N TRP A 408 -15.53 -0.16 6.29
CA TRP A 408 -14.31 0.20 5.57
C TRP A 408 -14.55 1.40 4.66
N GLY A 409 -13.57 2.31 4.57
CA GLY A 409 -13.63 3.43 3.65
C GLY A 409 -13.72 2.97 2.21
N ARG A 410 -14.74 3.43 1.50
CA ARG A 410 -14.96 3.14 0.08
C ARG A 410 -14.94 4.41 -0.73
N VAL A 411 -14.59 4.28 -2.00
CA VAL A 411 -14.80 5.36 -2.96
C VAL A 411 -16.29 5.63 -3.05
N GLY A 412 -16.69 6.89 -2.85
CA GLY A 412 -18.09 7.28 -2.86
C GLY A 412 -18.82 7.21 -1.52
N ASP A 413 -18.11 6.90 -0.41
CA ASP A 413 -18.69 7.04 0.93
C ASP A 413 -19.24 8.46 1.15
N PRO A 414 -20.41 8.61 1.77
CA PRO A 414 -21.01 9.92 1.97
C PRO A 414 -20.14 10.79 2.88
N ILE A 415 -20.12 12.08 2.57
CA ILE A 415 -19.47 13.08 3.41
C ILE A 415 -20.33 13.28 4.66
N ASN A 416 -19.75 13.02 5.84
CA ASN A 416 -20.42 13.15 7.12
C ASN A 416 -19.40 13.47 8.24
N PRO A 417 -18.68 14.60 8.16
CA PRO A 417 -17.67 14.96 9.16
C PRO A 417 -18.32 15.27 10.51
N SER A 418 -17.57 15.08 11.58
CA SER A 418 -17.94 15.65 12.87
C SER A 418 -17.96 17.18 12.81
N ILE A 419 -18.99 17.80 13.34
CA ILE A 419 -19.10 19.27 13.41
C ILE A 419 -18.06 19.90 14.35
N PHE A 420 -17.41 19.09 15.18
CA PHE A 420 -16.33 19.50 16.08
C PHE A 420 -14.92 19.28 15.48
N ASP A 421 -14.83 18.61 14.34
CA ASP A 421 -13.58 18.41 13.62
C ASP A 421 -13.40 19.49 12.55
N TYR A 422 -12.79 20.60 12.95
CA TYR A 422 -12.57 21.75 12.05
C TYR A 422 -11.61 21.43 10.90
N TYR A 423 -10.70 20.46 11.08
CA TYR A 423 -9.87 19.97 9.99
C TYR A 423 -10.73 19.26 8.95
N ALA A 424 -11.54 18.29 9.36
CA ALA A 424 -12.44 17.58 8.48
C ALA A 424 -13.42 18.53 7.76
N LEU A 425 -14.04 19.45 8.50
CA LEU A 425 -14.93 20.47 7.91
C LEU A 425 -14.23 21.32 6.86
N SER A 426 -13.00 21.80 7.15
CA SER A 426 -12.23 22.59 6.17
C SER A 426 -11.92 21.80 4.90
N LYS A 427 -11.65 20.50 5.04
CA LYS A 427 -11.36 19.62 3.91
C LYS A 427 -12.61 19.31 3.10
N VAL A 428 -13.77 19.10 3.73
CA VAL A 428 -15.06 18.96 3.05
C VAL A 428 -15.40 20.18 2.21
N PHE A 429 -15.33 21.40 2.78
CA PHE A 429 -15.61 22.61 2.03
C PHE A 429 -14.64 22.82 0.87
N SER A 430 -13.38 22.46 1.06
CA SER A 430 -12.38 22.53 -0.02
C SER A 430 -12.68 21.52 -1.13
N GLU A 431 -13.04 20.28 -0.78
CA GLU A 431 -13.39 19.24 -1.77
C GLU A 431 -14.65 19.61 -2.57
N LEU A 432 -15.69 20.13 -1.88
CA LEU A 432 -16.89 20.64 -2.56
C LEU A 432 -16.56 21.79 -3.52
N ALA A 433 -15.67 22.72 -3.11
CA ALA A 433 -15.22 23.80 -4.00
C ALA A 433 -14.49 23.24 -5.24
N VAL A 434 -13.71 22.18 -5.11
CA VAL A 434 -13.08 21.50 -6.25
C VAL A 434 -14.13 20.84 -7.13
N TYR A 435 -15.08 20.12 -6.55
CA TYR A 435 -16.17 19.46 -7.26
C TYR A 435 -17.01 20.45 -8.08
N GLU A 436 -17.37 21.59 -7.50
CA GLU A 436 -18.18 22.63 -8.13
C GLU A 436 -17.35 23.62 -8.96
N SER A 437 -16.02 23.44 -9.00
CA SER A 437 -15.12 24.39 -9.67
C SER A 437 -15.38 24.56 -11.16
N GLY A 438 -15.93 23.56 -11.83
CA GLY A 438 -16.04 23.51 -13.28
C GLY A 438 -14.69 23.30 -14.00
N LEU A 439 -13.61 22.96 -13.28
CA LEU A 439 -12.34 22.55 -13.87
C LEU A 439 -12.52 21.22 -14.62
N LYS A 440 -11.90 21.09 -15.78
CA LYS A 440 -12.06 19.92 -16.64
C LYS A 440 -11.32 18.69 -16.14
N HIS A 441 -10.13 18.89 -15.58
CA HIS A 441 -9.25 17.81 -15.10
C HIS A 441 -8.91 18.01 -13.64
N TRP A 442 -9.60 17.29 -12.79
CA TRP A 442 -9.30 17.27 -11.36
C TRP A 442 -9.50 15.88 -10.75
N VAL A 443 -8.86 15.66 -9.62
CA VAL A 443 -9.06 14.48 -8.78
C VAL A 443 -8.92 14.86 -7.32
N SER A 444 -9.78 14.32 -6.47
CA SER A 444 -9.65 14.38 -5.03
C SER A 444 -9.18 13.03 -4.50
N ILE A 445 -8.13 13.05 -3.66
CA ILE A 445 -7.56 11.87 -3.02
C ILE A 445 -7.82 11.97 -1.51
N ARG A 446 -8.79 11.23 -0.99
CA ARG A 446 -9.04 11.13 0.45
C ARG A 446 -8.05 10.14 1.05
N GLN A 447 -7.01 10.67 1.67
CA GLN A 447 -5.98 9.85 2.28
C GLN A 447 -6.41 9.32 3.66
N THR A 448 -5.90 8.12 4.00
CA THR A 448 -5.94 7.55 5.35
C THR A 448 -4.72 8.01 6.17
N GLY A 449 -4.52 7.46 7.38
CA GLY A 449 -3.35 7.79 8.21
C GLY A 449 -2.01 7.57 7.46
N GLN A 450 -1.09 8.50 7.66
CA GLN A 450 0.27 8.41 7.15
C GLN A 450 1.16 7.67 8.15
N TYR A 451 1.94 6.71 7.66
CA TYR A 451 3.04 6.12 8.42
C TYR A 451 4.34 6.53 7.75
N PRO A 452 5.32 7.07 8.48
CA PRO A 452 6.65 7.32 7.94
C PRO A 452 7.24 6.00 7.45
N SER A 453 7.97 6.03 6.33
CA SER A 453 8.80 4.90 5.90
C SER A 453 9.84 4.62 6.99
N ASN A 454 10.14 3.35 7.25
CA ASN A 454 11.03 2.89 8.35
C ASN A 454 12.47 3.46 8.33
N GLU A 455 12.83 4.30 7.39
CA GLU A 455 14.14 4.98 7.35
C GLU A 455 14.26 6.16 8.33
N SER A 456 13.17 6.57 8.99
CA SER A 456 13.15 7.64 10.00
C SER A 456 12.69 7.19 11.39
N ALA A 457 12.77 5.90 11.70
CA ALA A 457 12.39 5.35 13.01
C ALA A 457 13.40 5.71 14.12
N GLY A 458 13.65 7.01 14.30
CA GLY A 458 14.41 7.61 15.40
C GLY A 458 13.68 8.77 16.06
N GLU A 459 12.55 9.19 15.51
CA GLU A 459 11.70 10.23 16.13
C GLU A 459 10.32 9.64 16.41
N GLU A 460 9.89 9.73 17.66
CA GLU A 460 8.57 9.29 18.12
C GLU A 460 7.46 9.85 17.23
N PRO A 461 6.42 9.05 16.92
CA PRO A 461 5.29 9.55 16.16
C PRO A 461 4.58 10.62 16.99
N ILE A 462 4.60 11.84 16.53
CA ILE A 462 3.71 12.88 17.04
C ILE A 462 2.30 12.47 16.61
N ILE A 463 1.50 12.04 17.58
CA ILE A 463 0.06 11.76 17.50
C ILE A 463 -0.68 12.96 16.93
#